data_581277be81ca032fc191e25fc82141e6
#
_entry.id   581277be81ca032fc191e25fc82141e6
#
_cell.length_a   1.000
_cell.length_b   1.000
_cell.length_c   1.000
_cell.angle_alpha   90.00
_cell.angle_beta   90.00
_cell.angle_gamma   90.00
#
_symmetry.space_group_name_H-M   'P 1'
#
loop_
_entity.id
_entity.type
_entity.pdbx_description
1 polymer ?
#
loop_
_entity_poly.entity_id
_entity_poly.type
_entity_poly.pdbx_seq_one_letter_code
_entity_poly.pdbx_strand_id
1 'polypeptide(L)'
;MWIMLTVQYGLKSNPIHYYHIKNMKFFKLIKLNTLFLSVFLLITLISSFCYSKENSYKRIVFLVSTETFGGKGVYAMYNEMKKIGHDVKIVIVPHPHPNIQGGIDTRFISKFDIQDVIYPCGKYASYSNVNTKCEISELKNYQPDFIFTQNPYENFQGYISEPFTAVNLYKSFRETKTKIMYVVYGPHIFHQKNIDDDKLSSFIETVFVDSESTKDIFISNYKFSKDRVIVSGYQPYYEVRNYNIKEKPNSETILWLPRWELSFKNRDLYEGGSTFLNYHYFFYNYALQHPNIHFIIRPHVTLFTYAVGKNYLSQSDMDNILSRFNSLRNVTVSAHAFRSLLDDIMVSDIVISDGTSSLAEVVVADKPIIYLSNGWNNEFNSNALSKELKKYMYFAYEPQDIINYIEFIKQNHYLPYHENSSGRNQFKKMLDPVENPAAFIAEYLLKL
;
A
#
# COMPACT_ATOMS: atom_id res chain seq x y z
N MET A 1 34.51 -8.65 40.96
CA MET A 1 35.80 -9.05 41.47
C MET A 1 36.09 -8.18 42.70
N TRP A 2 35.87 -8.76 43.91
CA TRP A 2 36.02 -8.05 45.16
C TRP A 2 37.52 -8.10 45.57
N ILE A 3 38.12 -6.94 45.83
CA ILE A 3 39.47 -6.90 46.47
C ILE A 3 39.26 -6.53 47.92
N MET A 4 39.47 -7.50 48.79
CA MET A 4 39.61 -7.30 50.23
C MET A 4 41.03 -6.76 50.50
N LEU A 5 41.14 -5.62 51.13
CA LEU A 5 42.37 -5.11 51.73
C LEU A 5 42.26 -5.23 53.23
N THR A 6 42.98 -6.20 53.78
CA THR A 6 43.20 -6.38 55.20
C THR A 6 44.32 -5.39 55.65
N VAL A 7 44.02 -4.52 56.60
CA VAL A 7 45.01 -3.66 57.26
C VAL A 7 45.17 -4.13 58.69
N GLN A 8 46.38 -4.57 59.01
CA GLN A 8 46.83 -4.92 60.36
C GLN A 8 47.07 -3.66 61.17
N TYR A 9 46.48 -3.63 62.40
CA TYR A 9 46.68 -2.54 63.36
C TYR A 9 47.91 -2.77 64.20
N GLY A 10 48.85 -1.76 64.26
CA GLY A 10 49.85 -1.59 65.29
C GLY A 10 49.57 -0.31 66.08
N LEU A 11 49.22 -0.49 67.37
CA LEU A 11 48.95 0.59 68.32
C LEU A 11 50.23 1.32 68.74
N LYS A 12 50.26 2.68 68.66
CA LYS A 12 50.83 3.53 69.73
C LYS A 12 50.45 5.03 69.58
N SER A 13 49.81 5.53 70.65
CA SER A 13 49.70 6.92 71.15
C SER A 13 49.31 8.11 70.28
N ASN A 14 48.19 8.68 70.67
CA ASN A 14 47.53 9.99 70.39
C ASN A 14 48.35 11.10 69.72
N PRO A 15 47.69 11.85 68.76
CA PRO A 15 46.78 12.96 69.10
C PRO A 15 45.54 13.05 68.20
N ILE A 16 44.38 13.15 68.79
CA ILE A 16 43.03 13.14 68.23
C ILE A 16 42.73 14.38 67.37
N HIS A 17 43.42 15.49 67.49
CA HIS A 17 43.08 16.74 66.77
C HIS A 17 43.53 16.85 65.35
N TYR A 18 44.55 16.05 64.89
CA TYR A 18 45.04 16.20 63.51
C TYR A 18 44.28 15.31 62.48
N TYR A 19 43.57 14.31 62.96
CA TYR A 19 42.84 13.37 62.10
C TYR A 19 41.52 13.97 61.54
N HIS A 20 40.87 14.86 62.28
CA HIS A 20 39.57 15.41 61.85
C HIS A 20 39.69 16.41 60.66
N ILE A 21 40.76 17.15 60.54
CA ILE A 21 40.93 18.14 59.46
C ILE A 21 41.37 17.46 58.15
N LYS A 22 42.19 16.38 58.22
CA LYS A 22 42.56 15.63 57.01
C LYS A 22 41.40 14.82 56.42
N ASN A 23 40.58 14.24 57.27
CA ASN A 23 39.42 13.46 56.82
C ASN A 23 38.33 14.37 56.21
N MET A 24 38.09 15.58 56.72
CA MET A 24 37.13 16.51 56.12
C MET A 24 37.58 17.01 54.74
N LYS A 25 38.87 17.24 54.50
CA LYS A 25 39.38 17.60 53.16
C LYS A 25 39.31 16.45 52.20
N PHE A 26 39.58 15.24 52.65
CA PHE A 26 39.53 14.03 51.83
C PHE A 26 38.10 13.67 51.42
N PHE A 27 37.13 13.76 52.36
CA PHE A 27 35.70 13.57 52.04
C PHE A 27 35.13 14.67 51.15
N LYS A 28 35.57 15.93 51.25
CA LYS A 28 35.19 16.99 50.33
C LYS A 28 35.78 16.74 48.92
N LEU A 29 36.97 16.24 48.81
CA LEU A 29 37.63 15.93 47.53
C LEU A 29 36.95 14.75 46.82
N ILE A 30 36.58 13.71 47.57
CA ILE A 30 35.82 12.54 47.02
C ILE A 30 34.45 12.99 46.56
N LYS A 31 33.68 13.78 47.32
CA LYS A 31 32.41 14.33 46.93
C LYS A 31 32.50 15.23 45.69
N LEU A 32 33.55 16.02 45.59
CA LEU A 32 33.77 16.89 44.42
C LEU A 32 34.07 16.05 43.16
N ASN A 33 34.94 15.04 43.28
CA ASN A 33 35.24 14.14 42.15
C ASN A 33 34.06 13.29 41.71
N THR A 34 33.24 12.79 42.64
CA THR A 34 32.00 12.06 42.29
C THR A 34 30.96 12.96 41.63
N LEU A 35 30.87 14.21 42.06
CA LEU A 35 30.00 15.20 41.41
C LEU A 35 30.47 15.52 39.99
N PHE A 36 31.79 15.73 39.80
CA PHE A 36 32.38 15.96 38.48
C PHE A 36 32.19 14.76 37.56
N LEU A 37 32.38 13.57 38.05
CA LEU A 37 32.19 12.32 37.27
C LEU A 37 30.73 12.12 36.85
N SER A 38 29.79 12.40 37.76
CA SER A 38 28.34 12.29 37.44
C SER A 38 27.86 13.39 36.46
N VAL A 39 28.40 14.62 36.60
CA VAL A 39 28.09 15.69 35.62
C VAL A 39 28.72 15.38 34.25
N PHE A 40 29.96 14.88 34.23
CA PHE A 40 30.60 14.46 32.95
C PHE A 40 29.88 13.31 32.28
N LEU A 41 29.43 12.29 33.04
CA LEU A 41 28.63 11.19 32.55
C LEU A 41 27.25 11.69 32.02
N LEU A 42 26.63 12.64 32.70
CA LEU A 42 25.38 13.25 32.28
C LEU A 42 25.57 14.05 30.97
N ILE A 43 26.64 14.83 30.86
CA ILE A 43 26.95 15.58 29.63
C ILE A 43 27.29 14.64 28.47
N THR A 44 28.04 13.56 28.70
CA THR A 44 28.33 12.55 27.65
C THR A 44 27.06 11.77 27.24
N LEU A 45 26.15 11.46 28.17
CA LEU A 45 24.86 10.86 27.85
C LEU A 45 23.96 11.82 27.05
N ILE A 46 23.89 13.08 27.46
CA ILE A 46 23.10 14.10 26.73
C ILE A 46 23.71 14.35 25.35
N SER A 47 25.04 14.47 25.23
CA SER A 47 25.72 14.66 23.92
C SER A 47 25.55 13.43 23.03
N SER A 48 25.64 12.21 23.57
CA SER A 48 25.37 10.98 22.81
C SER A 48 23.92 10.90 22.35
N PHE A 49 22.97 11.33 23.19
CA PHE A 49 21.56 11.37 22.84
C PHE A 49 21.24 12.45 21.78
N CYS A 50 21.85 13.62 21.88
CA CYS A 50 21.74 14.67 20.87
C CYS A 50 22.42 14.26 19.57
N TYR A 51 23.60 13.64 19.62
CA TYR A 51 24.33 13.19 18.44
C TYR A 51 23.61 12.04 17.71
N SER A 52 22.96 11.12 18.44
CA SER A 52 22.14 10.06 17.84
C SER A 52 20.86 10.59 17.20
N LYS A 53 20.34 11.73 17.69
CA LYS A 53 19.10 12.32 17.19
C LYS A 53 19.32 13.16 15.93
N GLU A 54 20.49 13.81 15.79
CA GLU A 54 20.80 14.66 14.62
C GLU A 54 20.99 13.88 13.30
N ASN A 55 21.33 12.59 13.37
CA ASN A 55 21.57 11.76 12.19
C ASN A 55 20.37 10.86 11.75
N SER A 56 19.22 10.99 12.38
CA SER A 56 18.09 10.08 12.14
C SER A 56 17.06 10.60 11.13
N TYR A 57 17.02 11.90 10.88
CA TYR A 57 16.02 12.48 9.97
C TYR A 57 16.41 12.34 8.52
N LYS A 58 15.48 11.85 7.69
CA LYS A 58 15.69 11.59 6.27
C LYS A 58 14.83 12.52 5.42
N ARG A 59 15.32 12.85 4.24
CA ARG A 59 14.54 13.53 3.19
C ARG A 59 13.91 12.48 2.30
N ILE A 60 12.60 12.43 2.30
CA ILE A 60 11.83 11.36 1.68
C ILE A 60 10.91 11.95 0.61
N VAL A 61 10.81 11.26 -0.50
CA VAL A 61 9.92 11.61 -1.60
C VAL A 61 9.00 10.44 -1.91
N PHE A 62 7.70 10.70 -2.06
CA PHE A 62 6.75 9.78 -2.66
C PHE A 62 6.37 10.24 -4.04
N LEU A 63 6.48 9.36 -5.04
CA LEU A 63 5.92 9.56 -6.37
C LEU A 63 4.47 9.10 -6.38
N VAL A 64 3.55 10.00 -6.65
CA VAL A 64 2.11 9.76 -6.53
C VAL A 64 1.39 10.21 -7.79
N SER A 65 0.45 9.41 -8.28
CA SER A 65 -0.45 9.79 -9.37
C SER A 65 -1.87 10.02 -8.87
N THR A 66 -2.50 9.00 -8.33
CA THR A 66 -3.84 9.03 -7.74
C THR A 66 -3.87 8.21 -6.45
N GLU A 67 -4.94 8.30 -5.66
CA GLU A 67 -5.11 7.47 -4.46
C GLU A 67 -5.06 5.96 -4.76
N THR A 68 -5.61 5.54 -5.88
CA THR A 68 -5.66 4.13 -6.29
C THR A 68 -4.45 3.69 -7.09
N PHE A 69 -3.69 4.63 -7.66
CA PHE A 69 -2.56 4.35 -8.52
C PHE A 69 -1.33 5.17 -8.11
N GLY A 70 -0.37 4.50 -7.51
CA GLY A 70 0.82 5.15 -6.95
C GLY A 70 0.59 5.86 -5.62
N GLY A 71 -0.63 5.81 -5.05
CA GLY A 71 -0.99 6.49 -3.82
C GLY A 71 -1.58 5.61 -2.72
N LYS A 72 -1.71 4.31 -2.94
CA LYS A 72 -2.27 3.38 -1.94
C LYS A 72 -1.44 3.37 -0.67
N GLY A 73 -2.05 3.80 0.45
CA GLY A 73 -1.39 3.89 1.75
C GLY A 73 -0.34 5.00 1.87
N VAL A 74 -0.08 5.77 0.82
CA VAL A 74 0.96 6.83 0.85
C VAL A 74 0.61 7.91 1.86
N TYR A 75 -0.66 8.28 2.01
CA TYR A 75 -1.05 9.27 3.00
C TYR A 75 -0.76 8.82 4.44
N ALA A 76 -0.98 7.56 4.75
CA ALA A 76 -0.64 7.00 6.07
C ALA A 76 0.88 6.98 6.29
N MET A 77 1.66 6.54 5.29
CA MET A 77 3.14 6.56 5.36
C MET A 77 3.68 7.99 5.51
N TYR A 78 3.13 8.95 4.76
CA TYR A 78 3.48 10.37 4.90
C TYR A 78 3.28 10.87 6.34
N ASN A 79 2.12 10.59 6.94
CA ASN A 79 1.82 11.01 8.30
C ASN A 79 2.75 10.36 9.33
N GLU A 80 2.98 9.07 9.25
CA GLU A 80 3.88 8.38 10.19
C GLU A 80 5.33 8.87 10.05
N MET A 81 5.80 9.11 8.84
CA MET A 81 7.15 9.66 8.59
C MET A 81 7.29 11.10 9.11
N LYS A 82 6.28 11.95 8.89
CA LYS A 82 6.24 13.33 9.45
C LYS A 82 6.22 13.32 10.97
N LYS A 83 5.45 12.42 11.58
CA LYS A 83 5.35 12.25 13.04
C LYS A 83 6.69 11.89 13.68
N ILE A 84 7.51 11.09 13.01
CA ILE A 84 8.87 10.75 13.46
C ILE A 84 9.83 11.94 13.25
N GLY A 85 9.50 12.88 12.37
CA GLY A 85 10.28 14.10 12.09
C GLY A 85 11.05 14.06 10.77
N HIS A 86 10.78 13.08 9.88
CA HIS A 86 11.33 13.10 8.53
C HIS A 86 10.82 14.29 7.72
N ASP A 87 11.67 14.82 6.84
CA ASP A 87 11.25 15.79 5.82
C ASP A 87 10.68 15.02 4.63
N VAL A 88 9.38 15.18 4.35
CA VAL A 88 8.67 14.37 3.36
C VAL A 88 8.05 15.26 2.30
N LYS A 89 8.30 14.93 1.03
CA LYS A 89 7.69 15.58 -0.13
C LYS A 89 6.86 14.59 -0.95
N ILE A 90 5.78 15.11 -1.51
CA ILE A 90 4.88 14.39 -2.42
C ILE A 90 5.08 14.95 -3.83
N VAL A 91 5.58 14.13 -4.72
CA VAL A 91 5.82 14.50 -6.12
C VAL A 91 4.67 13.96 -6.98
N ILE A 92 3.92 14.87 -7.58
CA ILE A 92 2.74 14.53 -8.37
C ILE A 92 3.16 14.20 -9.80
N VAL A 93 3.00 12.94 -10.18
CA VAL A 93 3.21 12.45 -11.54
C VAL A 93 1.84 12.26 -12.19
N PRO A 94 1.48 13.05 -13.22
CA PRO A 94 0.19 12.96 -13.89
C PRO A 94 -0.07 11.56 -14.45
N HIS A 95 -1.29 11.06 -14.28
CA HIS A 95 -1.72 9.76 -14.77
C HIS A 95 -2.84 9.93 -15.82
N PRO A 96 -2.83 9.15 -16.91
CA PRO A 96 -3.88 9.18 -17.93
C PRO A 96 -5.15 8.52 -17.39
N HIS A 97 -5.85 9.17 -16.50
CA HIS A 97 -7.07 8.63 -15.91
C HIS A 97 -8.29 9.27 -16.60
N PRO A 98 -9.18 8.47 -17.24
CA PRO A 98 -10.30 9.02 -18.00
C PRO A 98 -11.29 9.82 -17.15
N ASN A 99 -11.37 9.53 -15.86
CA ASN A 99 -12.28 10.19 -14.92
C ASN A 99 -11.60 11.32 -14.12
N ILE A 100 -10.33 11.61 -14.39
CA ILE A 100 -9.59 12.70 -13.73
C ILE A 100 -9.22 13.73 -14.78
N GLN A 101 -9.93 14.85 -14.78
CA GLN A 101 -9.64 15.95 -15.67
C GLN A 101 -8.23 16.48 -15.39
N GLY A 102 -7.34 16.43 -16.40
CA GLY A 102 -5.96 16.86 -16.26
C GLY A 102 -4.98 15.84 -15.67
N GLY A 103 -5.40 14.62 -15.34
CA GLY A 103 -4.49 13.57 -14.85
C GLY A 103 -4.02 13.75 -13.40
N ILE A 104 -4.58 14.69 -12.64
CA ILE A 104 -4.21 15.00 -11.26
C ILE A 104 -5.44 14.83 -10.36
N ASP A 105 -5.36 13.92 -9.38
CA ASP A 105 -6.41 13.70 -8.37
C ASP A 105 -6.32 14.78 -7.27
N THR A 106 -6.97 15.91 -7.51
CA THR A 106 -6.95 17.04 -6.57
C THR A 106 -7.52 16.70 -5.19
N ARG A 107 -8.50 15.78 -5.12
CA ARG A 107 -9.09 15.31 -3.85
C ARG A 107 -8.05 14.55 -3.02
N PHE A 108 -7.28 13.69 -3.65
CA PHE A 108 -6.23 12.95 -2.97
C PHE A 108 -5.10 13.87 -2.53
N ILE A 109 -4.67 14.79 -3.41
CA ILE A 109 -3.60 15.75 -3.14
C ILE A 109 -3.96 16.70 -2.00
N SER A 110 -5.23 17.08 -1.85
CA SER A 110 -5.68 17.97 -0.78
C SER A 110 -5.54 17.37 0.63
N LYS A 111 -5.23 16.09 0.75
CA LYS A 111 -4.91 15.44 2.03
C LYS A 111 -3.53 15.82 2.58
N PHE A 112 -2.60 16.26 1.72
CA PHE A 112 -1.23 16.59 2.09
C PHE A 112 -1.05 18.10 2.37
N ASP A 113 -0.05 18.43 3.18
CA ASP A 113 0.33 19.83 3.36
C ASP A 113 0.83 20.42 2.05
N ILE A 114 0.26 21.55 1.62
CA ILE A 114 0.53 22.14 0.30
C ILE A 114 2.02 22.46 0.08
N GLN A 115 2.74 22.80 1.13
CA GLN A 115 4.18 23.06 1.10
C GLN A 115 5.03 21.82 0.86
N ASP A 116 4.46 20.64 1.03
CA ASP A 116 5.12 19.36 0.80
C ASP A 116 4.83 18.79 -0.58
N VAL A 117 3.97 19.46 -1.37
CA VAL A 117 3.58 18.98 -2.71
C VAL A 117 4.40 19.65 -3.80
N ILE A 118 5.07 18.83 -4.62
CA ILE A 118 5.86 19.24 -5.78
C ILE A 118 5.14 18.83 -7.06
N TYR A 119 5.04 19.76 -8.01
CA TYR A 119 4.39 19.56 -9.31
C TYR A 119 5.42 19.64 -10.46
N PRO A 120 6.22 18.58 -10.69
CA PRO A 120 7.32 18.62 -11.66
C PRO A 120 6.87 18.79 -13.11
N CYS A 121 5.60 18.49 -13.39
CA CYS A 121 4.99 18.64 -14.71
C CYS A 121 4.09 19.90 -14.80
N GLY A 122 4.12 20.76 -13.76
CA GLY A 122 3.23 21.88 -13.61
C GLY A 122 1.90 21.52 -12.92
N LYS A 123 1.36 22.47 -12.16
CA LYS A 123 0.14 22.28 -11.34
C LYS A 123 -1.11 21.97 -12.18
N TYR A 124 -1.11 22.37 -13.46
CA TYR A 124 -2.20 22.15 -14.41
C TYR A 124 -1.80 21.21 -15.53
N ALA A 125 -0.78 20.38 -15.31
CA ALA A 125 -0.36 19.41 -16.30
C ALA A 125 -1.52 18.49 -16.67
N SER A 126 -1.76 18.35 -17.98
CA SER A 126 -2.73 17.43 -18.53
C SER A 126 -2.01 16.31 -19.25
N TYR A 127 -2.34 15.08 -18.93
CA TYR A 127 -1.78 13.92 -19.62
C TYR A 127 -2.14 13.89 -21.13
N SER A 128 -3.29 14.42 -21.50
CA SER A 128 -3.70 14.56 -22.89
C SER A 128 -2.85 15.57 -23.68
N ASN A 129 -2.06 16.39 -22.98
CA ASN A 129 -1.14 17.30 -23.62
C ASN A 129 0.23 16.64 -23.79
N VAL A 130 0.47 16.09 -24.98
CA VAL A 130 1.71 15.37 -25.37
C VAL A 130 2.98 16.24 -25.19
N ASN A 131 2.83 17.55 -25.00
CA ASN A 131 3.92 18.50 -24.80
C ASN A 131 4.20 18.79 -23.31
N THR A 132 3.52 18.17 -22.38
CA THR A 132 3.82 18.33 -20.95
C THR A 132 5.20 17.76 -20.65
N LYS A 133 6.19 18.63 -20.48
CA LYS A 133 7.54 18.23 -20.04
C LYS A 133 7.57 18.25 -18.53
N CYS A 134 7.93 17.11 -17.96
CA CYS A 134 8.20 16.99 -16.52
C CYS A 134 9.68 17.25 -16.28
N GLU A 135 10.00 18.04 -15.26
CA GLU A 135 11.38 18.39 -14.90
C GLU A 135 11.77 17.76 -13.57
N ILE A 136 12.95 17.19 -13.52
CA ILE A 136 13.52 16.57 -12.31
C ILE A 136 14.38 17.53 -11.48
N SER A 137 14.57 18.75 -11.93
CA SER A 137 15.49 19.74 -11.33
C SER A 137 15.14 20.04 -9.87
N GLU A 138 13.86 20.28 -9.57
CA GLU A 138 13.40 20.53 -8.21
C GLU A 138 13.68 19.35 -7.28
N LEU A 139 13.45 18.12 -7.75
CA LEU A 139 13.74 16.91 -7.01
C LEU A 139 15.25 16.72 -6.78
N LYS A 140 16.09 17.04 -7.77
CA LYS A 140 17.55 17.03 -7.62
C LYS A 140 18.03 18.07 -6.61
N ASN A 141 17.45 19.27 -6.61
CA ASN A 141 17.79 20.31 -5.63
C ASN A 141 17.36 19.93 -4.21
N TYR A 142 16.27 19.20 -4.06
CA TYR A 142 15.82 18.70 -2.77
C TYR A 142 16.78 17.64 -2.19
N GLN A 143 17.50 16.90 -3.04
CA GLN A 143 18.47 15.84 -2.67
C GLN A 143 17.84 14.80 -1.71
N PRO A 144 16.83 14.04 -2.09
CA PRO A 144 16.21 13.07 -1.23
C PRO A 144 17.18 11.95 -0.84
N ASP A 145 17.05 11.43 0.39
CA ASP A 145 17.71 10.20 0.80
C ASP A 145 16.98 8.98 0.22
N PHE A 146 15.64 9.06 0.16
CA PHE A 146 14.79 7.99 -0.35
C PHE A 146 13.73 8.52 -1.31
N ILE A 147 13.54 7.82 -2.43
CA ILE A 147 12.43 8.03 -3.37
C ILE A 147 11.57 6.77 -3.37
N PHE A 148 10.33 6.90 -2.93
CA PHE A 148 9.35 5.81 -2.94
C PHE A 148 8.51 5.83 -4.21
N THR A 149 8.37 4.67 -4.83
CA THR A 149 7.45 4.44 -5.94
C THR A 149 6.58 3.21 -5.67
N GLN A 150 5.35 3.23 -6.17
CA GLN A 150 4.47 2.06 -6.25
C GLN A 150 4.32 1.56 -7.68
N ASN A 151 4.95 2.22 -8.65
CA ASN A 151 4.90 1.85 -10.06
C ASN A 151 6.32 1.89 -10.67
N PRO A 152 7.15 0.87 -10.42
CA PRO A 152 8.52 0.82 -10.94
C PRO A 152 8.60 0.37 -12.40
N TYR A 153 7.48 0.05 -13.04
CA TYR A 153 7.44 -0.61 -14.34
C TYR A 153 7.75 0.36 -15.49
N GLU A 154 8.74 0.02 -16.31
CA GLU A 154 9.10 0.81 -17.47
C GLU A 154 8.18 0.60 -18.67
N ASN A 155 7.61 -0.62 -18.77
CA ASN A 155 6.80 -1.03 -19.91
C ASN A 155 5.35 -0.52 -19.86
N PHE A 156 4.95 0.13 -18.79
CA PHE A 156 3.68 0.85 -18.71
C PHE A 156 3.79 2.21 -19.40
N GLN A 157 4.03 2.18 -20.70
CA GLN A 157 3.98 3.38 -21.53
C GLN A 157 2.64 4.10 -21.28
N GLY A 158 2.71 5.31 -20.80
CA GLY A 158 1.54 6.12 -20.52
C GLY A 158 1.12 6.22 -19.05
N TYR A 159 1.73 5.49 -18.13
CA TYR A 159 1.37 5.52 -16.71
C TYR A 159 2.30 6.38 -15.84
N ILE A 160 3.54 6.56 -16.26
CA ILE A 160 4.48 7.46 -15.60
C ILE A 160 5.14 8.34 -16.66
N SER A 161 5.12 9.64 -16.42
CA SER A 161 5.84 10.58 -17.29
C SER A 161 7.35 10.40 -17.11
N GLU A 162 8.10 10.35 -18.20
CA GLU A 162 9.53 10.59 -18.10
C GLU A 162 9.76 11.95 -17.41
N PRO A 163 10.69 12.04 -16.47
CA PRO A 163 11.82 11.17 -16.13
C PRO A 163 11.61 10.28 -14.90
N PHE A 164 10.36 9.98 -14.47
CA PHE A 164 10.02 9.35 -13.20
C PHE A 164 9.93 7.82 -13.23
N THR A 165 10.36 7.16 -14.31
CA THR A 165 10.54 5.70 -14.31
C THR A 165 11.67 5.29 -13.37
N ALA A 166 11.63 4.07 -12.82
CA ALA A 166 12.66 3.60 -11.91
C ALA A 166 14.07 3.68 -12.53
N VAL A 167 14.23 3.33 -13.80
CA VAL A 167 15.51 3.40 -14.52
C VAL A 167 15.99 4.84 -14.70
N ASN A 168 15.11 5.77 -15.04
CA ASN A 168 15.49 7.17 -15.25
C ASN A 168 15.81 7.86 -13.92
N LEU A 169 15.09 7.55 -12.86
CA LEU A 169 15.43 7.98 -11.49
C LEU A 169 16.81 7.45 -11.09
N TYR A 170 17.04 6.13 -11.27
CA TYR A 170 18.34 5.54 -10.97
C TYR A 170 19.47 6.24 -11.73
N LYS A 171 19.33 6.44 -13.05
CA LYS A 171 20.33 7.18 -13.85
C LYS A 171 20.54 8.61 -13.37
N SER A 172 19.47 9.29 -12.93
CA SER A 172 19.51 10.68 -12.50
C SER A 172 20.13 10.87 -11.12
N PHE A 173 20.08 9.85 -10.26
CA PHE A 173 20.54 9.90 -8.87
C PHE A 173 21.71 8.95 -8.57
N ARG A 174 22.23 8.20 -9.54
CA ARG A 174 23.31 7.20 -9.35
C ARG A 174 24.60 7.75 -8.72
N GLU A 175 24.87 9.04 -8.89
CA GLU A 175 26.05 9.71 -8.33
C GLU A 175 25.78 10.33 -6.95
N THR A 176 24.55 10.20 -6.46
CA THR A 176 24.13 10.65 -5.13
C THR A 176 23.96 9.47 -4.18
N LYS A 177 23.65 9.76 -2.91
CA LYS A 177 23.30 8.71 -1.94
C LYS A 177 21.82 8.33 -1.98
N THR A 178 21.03 8.90 -2.90
CA THR A 178 19.60 8.66 -3.02
C THR A 178 19.31 7.20 -3.36
N LYS A 179 18.43 6.56 -2.60
CA LYS A 179 17.98 5.18 -2.80
C LYS A 179 16.54 5.17 -3.30
N ILE A 180 16.26 4.32 -4.28
CA ILE A 180 14.90 4.13 -4.80
C ILE A 180 14.27 2.94 -4.09
N MET A 181 13.11 3.19 -3.48
CA MET A 181 12.35 2.21 -2.71
C MET A 181 11.06 1.86 -3.45
N TYR A 182 10.70 0.59 -3.44
CA TYR A 182 9.44 0.14 -4.01
C TYR A 182 8.51 -0.37 -2.90
N VAL A 183 7.31 0.18 -2.82
CA VAL A 183 6.22 -0.36 -1.98
C VAL A 183 5.18 -0.97 -2.91
N VAL A 184 4.88 -2.25 -2.74
CA VAL A 184 3.89 -2.91 -3.60
C VAL A 184 2.51 -2.24 -3.47
N TYR A 185 1.86 -2.00 -4.61
CA TYR A 185 0.52 -1.39 -4.64
C TYR A 185 -0.62 -2.40 -4.47
N GLY A 186 -0.29 -3.68 -4.39
CA GLY A 186 -1.24 -4.76 -4.18
C GLY A 186 -0.56 -6.12 -4.02
N PRO A 187 -1.25 -7.08 -3.39
CA PRO A 187 -0.72 -8.43 -3.22
C PRO A 187 -0.61 -9.17 -4.56
N HIS A 188 0.41 -10.01 -4.70
CA HIS A 188 0.66 -10.80 -5.89
C HIS A 188 -0.21 -12.07 -5.94
N ILE A 189 -1.53 -11.90 -6.00
CA ILE A 189 -2.50 -12.98 -6.06
C ILE A 189 -2.67 -13.49 -7.49
N PHE A 190 -2.81 -12.54 -8.42
CA PHE A 190 -2.98 -12.84 -9.84
C PHE A 190 -1.65 -12.75 -10.56
N HIS A 191 -1.53 -13.51 -11.65
CA HIS A 191 -0.33 -13.46 -12.46
C HIS A 191 -0.17 -12.09 -13.11
N GLN A 192 0.97 -11.45 -12.88
CA GLN A 192 1.29 -10.13 -13.45
C GLN A 192 2.46 -10.28 -14.41
N LYS A 193 2.17 -10.25 -15.70
CA LYS A 193 3.15 -10.40 -16.77
C LYS A 193 4.14 -9.24 -16.86
N ASN A 194 3.74 -8.07 -16.38
CA ASN A 194 4.49 -6.83 -16.58
C ASN A 194 5.64 -6.62 -15.57
N ILE A 195 5.80 -7.54 -14.63
CA ILE A 195 6.87 -7.50 -13.62
C ILE A 195 8.04 -8.45 -14.00
N ASP A 196 8.00 -9.10 -15.15
CA ASP A 196 9.06 -9.99 -15.63
C ASP A 196 10.35 -9.24 -16.04
N ASP A 197 10.58 -8.04 -15.51
CA ASP A 197 11.82 -7.32 -15.69
C ASP A 197 12.84 -7.75 -14.63
N ASP A 198 13.69 -8.71 -14.97
CA ASP A 198 14.83 -9.15 -14.17
C ASP A 198 15.82 -8.00 -13.84
N LYS A 199 15.71 -6.87 -14.54
CA LYS A 199 16.50 -5.66 -14.31
C LYS A 199 15.97 -4.81 -13.16
N LEU A 200 14.72 -5.01 -12.72
CA LEU A 200 14.13 -4.20 -11.65
C LEU A 200 15.00 -4.20 -10.39
N SER A 201 15.58 -5.34 -10.04
CA SER A 201 16.51 -5.48 -8.91
C SER A 201 17.78 -4.65 -9.04
N SER A 202 18.12 -4.16 -10.25
CA SER A 202 19.28 -3.30 -10.48
C SER A 202 19.00 -1.82 -10.15
N PHE A 203 17.74 -1.41 -10.09
CA PHE A 203 17.34 -0.02 -9.93
C PHE A 203 16.71 0.28 -8.58
N ILE A 204 16.09 -0.72 -7.94
CA ILE A 204 15.39 -0.60 -6.67
C ILE A 204 16.28 -1.09 -5.54
N GLU A 205 16.53 -0.27 -4.54
CA GLU A 205 17.35 -0.63 -3.37
C GLU A 205 16.64 -1.61 -2.45
N THR A 206 15.38 -1.34 -2.10
CA THR A 206 14.58 -2.15 -1.19
C THR A 206 13.15 -2.24 -1.67
N VAL A 207 12.56 -3.41 -1.55
CA VAL A 207 11.15 -3.67 -1.83
C VAL A 207 10.41 -3.96 -0.52
N PHE A 208 9.33 -3.23 -0.28
CA PHE A 208 8.40 -3.49 0.82
C PHE A 208 7.20 -4.25 0.29
N VAL A 209 6.98 -5.45 0.82
CA VAL A 209 5.94 -6.38 0.36
C VAL A 209 4.91 -6.67 1.44
N ASP A 210 3.73 -7.11 1.01
CA ASP A 210 2.59 -7.42 1.88
C ASP A 210 2.83 -8.67 2.74
N SER A 211 3.48 -9.70 2.19
CA SER A 211 3.54 -11.04 2.81
C SER A 211 4.83 -11.79 2.44
N GLU A 212 5.13 -12.85 3.20
CA GLU A 212 6.24 -13.76 2.87
C GLU A 212 6.04 -14.43 1.50
N SER A 213 4.81 -14.74 1.11
CA SER A 213 4.52 -15.30 -0.21
C SER A 213 4.89 -14.36 -1.36
N THR A 214 4.65 -13.06 -1.20
CA THR A 214 5.09 -12.05 -2.17
C THR A 214 6.60 -11.88 -2.13
N LYS A 215 7.23 -11.94 -0.95
CA LYS A 215 8.70 -11.92 -0.81
C LYS A 215 9.36 -13.04 -1.60
N ASP A 216 8.83 -14.25 -1.52
CA ASP A 216 9.35 -15.40 -2.27
C ASP A 216 9.30 -15.17 -3.79
N ILE A 217 8.25 -14.49 -4.30
CA ILE A 217 8.14 -14.10 -5.70
C ILE A 217 9.26 -13.12 -6.08
N PHE A 218 9.50 -12.08 -5.26
CA PHE A 218 10.54 -11.09 -5.54
C PHE A 218 11.94 -11.71 -5.55
N ILE A 219 12.20 -12.66 -4.67
CA ILE A 219 13.48 -13.37 -4.63
C ILE A 219 13.63 -14.32 -5.83
N SER A 220 12.61 -15.13 -6.10
CA SER A 220 12.69 -16.19 -7.13
C SER A 220 12.59 -15.65 -8.55
N ASN A 221 11.62 -14.77 -8.81
CA ASN A 221 11.29 -14.31 -10.15
C ASN A 221 12.03 -13.03 -10.53
N TYR A 222 12.10 -12.05 -9.60
CA TYR A 222 12.70 -10.74 -9.90
C TYR A 222 14.13 -10.59 -9.42
N LYS A 223 14.75 -11.68 -8.94
CA LYS A 223 16.18 -11.76 -8.60
C LYS A 223 16.65 -10.78 -7.53
N PHE A 224 15.75 -10.35 -6.65
CA PHE A 224 16.17 -9.59 -5.48
C PHE A 224 16.88 -10.49 -4.47
N SER A 225 17.91 -9.97 -3.80
CA SER A 225 18.49 -10.64 -2.63
C SER A 225 17.51 -10.58 -1.44
N LYS A 226 17.56 -11.60 -0.57
CA LYS A 226 16.60 -11.77 0.54
C LYS A 226 16.56 -10.60 1.50
N ASP A 227 17.70 -9.95 1.73
CA ASP A 227 17.89 -8.79 2.63
C ASP A 227 17.28 -7.50 2.07
N ARG A 228 17.05 -7.42 0.75
CA ARG A 228 16.45 -6.28 0.08
C ARG A 228 14.92 -6.39 -0.07
N VAL A 229 14.32 -7.50 0.33
CA VAL A 229 12.86 -7.68 0.30
C VAL A 229 12.34 -7.78 1.73
N ILE A 230 11.61 -6.76 2.14
CA ILE A 230 11.13 -6.58 3.51
C ILE A 230 9.62 -6.80 3.57
N VAL A 231 9.18 -7.72 4.41
CA VAL A 231 7.74 -7.89 4.68
C VAL A 231 7.30 -6.77 5.61
N SER A 232 6.63 -5.79 5.05
CA SER A 232 6.12 -4.61 5.76
C SER A 232 4.62 -4.67 6.02
N GLY A 233 3.93 -5.67 5.48
CA GLY A 233 2.48 -5.65 5.41
C GLY A 233 1.97 -4.73 4.29
N TYR A 234 0.65 -4.61 4.19
CA TYR A 234 -0.02 -3.81 3.17
C TYR A 234 -0.98 -2.82 3.83
N GLN A 235 -0.71 -1.53 3.65
CA GLN A 235 -1.44 -0.45 4.35
C GLN A 235 -2.96 -0.50 4.16
N PRO A 236 -3.52 -0.82 2.99
CA PRO A 236 -4.98 -0.96 2.85
C PRO A 236 -5.61 -2.00 3.79
N TYR A 237 -4.90 -3.04 4.21
CA TYR A 237 -5.44 -3.99 5.20
C TYR A 237 -5.61 -3.34 6.57
N TYR A 238 -4.63 -2.52 6.98
CA TYR A 238 -4.75 -1.71 8.21
C TYR A 238 -5.95 -0.76 8.12
N GLU A 239 -6.16 -0.12 6.97
CA GLU A 239 -7.30 0.76 6.74
C GLU A 239 -8.63 0.02 6.81
N VAL A 240 -8.71 -1.20 6.25
CA VAL A 240 -9.89 -2.09 6.37
C VAL A 240 -10.18 -2.41 7.84
N ARG A 241 -9.16 -2.84 8.62
CA ARG A 241 -9.35 -3.22 10.03
C ARG A 241 -9.81 -2.06 10.91
N ASN A 242 -9.39 -0.84 10.58
CA ASN A 242 -9.67 0.36 11.36
C ASN A 242 -10.77 1.22 10.72
N TYR A 243 -11.48 0.65 9.72
CA TYR A 243 -12.53 1.40 9.04
C TYR A 243 -13.75 1.58 9.92
N ASN A 244 -14.15 2.83 10.12
CA ASN A 244 -15.38 3.15 10.80
C ASN A 244 -16.50 3.39 9.78
N ILE A 245 -17.44 2.47 9.69
CA ILE A 245 -18.60 2.59 8.80
C ILE A 245 -19.48 3.73 9.31
N LYS A 246 -19.46 4.86 8.61
CA LYS A 246 -20.28 6.05 8.99
C LYS A 246 -21.76 5.81 8.76
N GLU A 247 -22.09 5.24 7.60
CA GLU A 247 -23.48 4.95 7.21
C GLU A 247 -23.49 3.68 6.33
N LYS A 248 -24.19 2.65 6.78
CA LYS A 248 -24.49 1.48 5.97
C LYS A 248 -25.90 1.62 5.42
N PRO A 249 -26.16 1.37 4.12
CA PRO A 249 -27.52 1.30 3.59
C PRO A 249 -28.37 0.31 4.39
N ASN A 250 -29.64 0.64 4.60
CA ASN A 250 -30.58 -0.28 5.27
C ASN A 250 -30.97 -1.48 4.38
N SER A 251 -30.61 -1.42 3.11
CA SER A 251 -30.84 -2.48 2.12
C SER A 251 -29.61 -3.36 1.98
N GLU A 252 -29.84 -4.63 1.64
CA GLU A 252 -28.77 -5.52 1.17
C GLU A 252 -28.00 -4.85 0.04
N THR A 253 -26.66 -4.90 0.09
CA THR A 253 -25.79 -4.24 -0.87
C THR A 253 -24.85 -5.24 -1.53
N ILE A 254 -24.91 -5.33 -2.86
CA ILE A 254 -24.03 -6.16 -3.68
C ILE A 254 -23.06 -5.24 -4.44
N LEU A 255 -21.76 -5.49 -4.28
CA LEU A 255 -20.70 -4.79 -4.99
C LEU A 255 -20.18 -5.66 -6.13
N TRP A 256 -20.24 -5.15 -7.37
CA TRP A 256 -19.62 -5.78 -8.52
C TRP A 256 -18.36 -5.03 -8.94
N LEU A 257 -17.22 -5.75 -8.97
CA LEU A 257 -15.88 -5.25 -9.31
C LEU A 257 -15.37 -5.89 -10.60
N PRO A 258 -15.82 -5.46 -11.79
CA PRO A 258 -15.31 -5.99 -13.05
C PRO A 258 -13.90 -5.47 -13.34
N ARG A 259 -13.04 -6.39 -13.82
CA ARG A 259 -11.67 -6.14 -14.23
C ARG A 259 -11.62 -5.29 -15.50
N TRP A 260 -10.44 -4.73 -15.79
CA TRP A 260 -10.26 -3.81 -16.93
C TRP A 260 -10.04 -4.49 -18.27
N GLU A 261 -9.41 -5.67 -18.30
CA GLU A 261 -8.98 -6.29 -19.54
C GLU A 261 -10.05 -7.18 -20.16
N LEU A 262 -10.45 -6.83 -21.38
CA LEU A 262 -11.43 -7.59 -22.16
C LEU A 262 -10.81 -8.54 -23.19
N SER A 263 -9.46 -8.67 -23.24
CA SER A 263 -8.76 -9.45 -24.25
C SER A 263 -8.93 -10.95 -24.07
N PHE A 264 -9.55 -11.59 -25.05
CA PHE A 264 -9.68 -13.05 -25.15
C PHE A 264 -8.65 -13.69 -26.10
N LYS A 265 -7.78 -12.88 -26.73
CA LYS A 265 -6.87 -13.36 -27.78
C LYS A 265 -5.73 -14.23 -27.27
N ASN A 266 -5.38 -14.13 -25.99
CA ASN A 266 -4.24 -14.82 -25.39
C ASN A 266 -4.68 -15.68 -24.22
N ARG A 267 -5.57 -16.66 -24.46
CA ARG A 267 -6.02 -17.62 -23.42
C ARG A 267 -4.86 -18.36 -22.73
N ASP A 268 -3.73 -18.47 -23.41
CA ASP A 268 -2.51 -19.10 -22.86
C ASP A 268 -1.61 -18.14 -22.07
N LEU A 269 -1.91 -16.85 -22.06
CA LEU A 269 -1.10 -15.82 -21.42
C LEU A 269 -1.85 -15.21 -20.22
N TYR A 270 -1.92 -15.92 -19.14
CA TYR A 270 -1.97 -15.51 -17.73
C TYR A 270 -2.88 -14.33 -17.27
N GLU A 271 -3.51 -13.59 -18.12
CA GLU A 271 -4.40 -12.50 -17.79
C GLU A 271 -5.83 -12.89 -18.16
N GLY A 272 -6.55 -13.38 -17.17
CA GLY A 272 -7.98 -13.63 -17.31
C GLY A 272 -8.71 -12.38 -17.78
N GLY A 273 -9.40 -12.42 -18.92
CA GLY A 273 -10.18 -11.30 -19.43
C GLY A 273 -11.32 -10.93 -18.49
N SER A 274 -11.74 -9.66 -18.52
CA SER A 274 -12.90 -9.20 -17.77
C SER A 274 -14.16 -9.92 -18.25
N THR A 275 -15.01 -10.29 -17.31
CA THR A 275 -16.34 -10.85 -17.57
C THR A 275 -17.41 -9.77 -17.79
N PHE A 276 -17.05 -8.49 -17.83
CA PHE A 276 -17.98 -7.37 -17.92
C PHE A 276 -18.97 -7.50 -19.08
N LEU A 277 -18.48 -7.80 -20.28
CA LEU A 277 -19.33 -7.94 -21.47
C LEU A 277 -20.27 -9.13 -21.40
N ASN A 278 -19.88 -10.18 -20.65
CA ASN A 278 -20.70 -11.38 -20.49
C ASN A 278 -21.84 -11.18 -19.50
N TYR A 279 -21.61 -10.35 -18.46
CA TYR A 279 -22.52 -10.27 -17.32
C TYR A 279 -23.23 -8.92 -17.13
N HIS A 280 -22.85 -7.84 -17.87
CA HIS A 280 -23.50 -6.53 -17.68
C HIS A 280 -25.01 -6.56 -17.89
N TYR A 281 -25.48 -7.32 -18.88
CA TYR A 281 -26.91 -7.48 -19.14
C TYR A 281 -27.63 -8.31 -18.05
N PHE A 282 -26.97 -9.36 -17.57
CA PHE A 282 -27.46 -10.14 -16.44
C PHE A 282 -27.64 -9.28 -15.19
N PHE A 283 -26.60 -8.52 -14.80
CA PHE A 283 -26.65 -7.68 -13.61
C PHE A 283 -27.66 -6.54 -13.74
N TYR A 284 -27.83 -5.98 -14.94
CA TYR A 284 -28.88 -5.00 -15.17
C TYR A 284 -30.27 -5.60 -14.90
N ASN A 285 -30.59 -6.76 -15.48
CA ASN A 285 -31.86 -7.42 -15.30
C ASN A 285 -32.07 -7.87 -13.85
N TYR A 286 -31.02 -8.38 -13.21
CA TYR A 286 -31.10 -8.78 -11.82
C TYR A 286 -31.39 -7.58 -10.91
N ALA A 287 -30.75 -6.46 -11.09
CA ALA A 287 -31.02 -5.23 -10.35
C ALA A 287 -32.44 -4.69 -10.59
N LEU A 288 -32.91 -4.75 -11.83
CA LEU A 288 -34.30 -4.37 -12.19
C LEU A 288 -35.36 -5.23 -11.49
N GLN A 289 -35.11 -6.54 -11.38
CA GLN A 289 -36.01 -7.50 -10.74
C GLN A 289 -35.95 -7.47 -9.20
N HIS A 290 -34.87 -6.92 -8.63
CA HIS A 290 -34.63 -6.87 -7.18
C HIS A 290 -34.46 -5.42 -6.68
N PRO A 291 -35.53 -4.59 -6.73
CA PRO A 291 -35.45 -3.16 -6.40
C PRO A 291 -35.08 -2.89 -4.92
N ASN A 292 -35.19 -3.88 -4.04
CA ASN A 292 -34.86 -3.80 -2.62
C ASN A 292 -33.37 -4.09 -2.35
N ILE A 293 -32.60 -4.53 -3.35
CA ILE A 293 -31.15 -4.76 -3.26
C ILE A 293 -30.45 -3.53 -3.85
N HIS A 294 -29.51 -2.98 -3.13
CA HIS A 294 -28.65 -1.92 -3.64
C HIS A 294 -27.47 -2.53 -4.39
N PHE A 295 -27.28 -2.15 -5.65
CA PHE A 295 -26.15 -2.56 -6.46
C PHE A 295 -25.12 -1.44 -6.59
N ILE A 296 -23.89 -1.72 -6.23
CA ILE A 296 -22.74 -0.87 -6.52
C ILE A 296 -21.95 -1.54 -7.64
N ILE A 297 -21.86 -0.86 -8.77
CA ILE A 297 -21.06 -1.30 -9.91
C ILE A 297 -19.81 -0.43 -9.93
N ARG A 298 -18.66 -1.04 -9.69
CA ARG A 298 -17.37 -0.33 -9.67
C ARG A 298 -16.42 -0.94 -10.70
N PRO A 299 -16.51 -0.51 -11.97
CA PRO A 299 -15.58 -0.96 -13.00
C PRO A 299 -14.17 -0.53 -12.68
N HIS A 300 -13.19 -1.35 -13.07
CA HIS A 300 -11.80 -0.90 -13.02
C HIS A 300 -11.63 0.40 -13.83
N VAL A 301 -10.81 1.31 -13.35
CA VAL A 301 -10.65 2.67 -13.90
C VAL A 301 -10.36 2.71 -15.40
N THR A 302 -9.66 1.70 -15.92
CA THR A 302 -9.27 1.62 -17.33
C THR A 302 -10.20 0.74 -18.17
N LEU A 303 -11.22 0.10 -17.57
CA LEU A 303 -12.08 -0.84 -18.30
C LEU A 303 -12.67 -0.22 -19.57
N PHE A 304 -13.35 0.90 -19.43
CA PHE A 304 -14.06 1.51 -20.55
C PHE A 304 -13.12 2.15 -21.57
N THR A 305 -12.06 2.82 -21.11
CA THR A 305 -11.03 3.38 -22.00
C THR A 305 -10.36 2.28 -22.82
N TYR A 306 -10.09 1.14 -22.19
CA TYR A 306 -9.51 -0.02 -22.87
C TYR A 306 -10.51 -0.63 -23.86
N ALA A 307 -11.77 -0.82 -23.44
CA ALA A 307 -12.82 -1.39 -24.27
C ALA A 307 -13.05 -0.58 -25.56
N VAL A 308 -13.14 0.74 -25.43
CA VAL A 308 -13.32 1.64 -26.56
C VAL A 308 -12.03 1.73 -27.40
N GLY A 309 -10.88 1.90 -26.75
CA GLY A 309 -9.60 2.02 -27.45
C GLY A 309 -9.18 0.76 -28.22
N LYS A 310 -9.71 -0.40 -27.86
CA LYS A 310 -9.52 -1.69 -28.55
C LYS A 310 -10.68 -2.09 -29.45
N ASN A 311 -11.68 -1.21 -29.61
CA ASN A 311 -12.88 -1.46 -30.41
C ASN A 311 -13.70 -2.69 -29.98
N TYR A 312 -13.69 -3.04 -28.68
CA TYR A 312 -14.62 -4.04 -28.11
C TYR A 312 -16.01 -3.46 -27.91
N LEU A 313 -16.10 -2.18 -27.62
CA LEU A 313 -17.30 -1.37 -27.53
C LEU A 313 -17.10 -0.07 -28.30
N SER A 314 -18.16 0.45 -28.92
CA SER A 314 -18.18 1.85 -29.33
C SER A 314 -18.41 2.76 -28.10
N GLN A 315 -18.05 4.03 -28.21
CA GLN A 315 -18.37 5.02 -27.15
C GLN A 315 -19.89 5.05 -26.87
N SER A 316 -20.71 4.98 -27.94
CA SER A 316 -22.18 4.95 -27.82
C SER A 316 -22.69 3.72 -27.08
N ASP A 317 -22.10 2.53 -27.30
CA ASP A 317 -22.49 1.32 -26.59
C ASP A 317 -22.17 1.43 -25.11
N MET A 318 -20.99 1.94 -24.77
CA MET A 318 -20.59 2.19 -23.39
C MET A 318 -21.54 3.17 -22.70
N ASP A 319 -21.84 4.30 -23.35
CA ASP A 319 -22.74 5.33 -22.82
C ASP A 319 -24.15 4.76 -22.61
N ASN A 320 -24.63 3.92 -23.51
CA ASN A 320 -25.90 3.23 -23.39
C ASN A 320 -25.92 2.25 -22.22
N ILE A 321 -24.85 1.47 -22.02
CA ILE A 321 -24.74 0.54 -20.87
C ILE A 321 -24.78 1.32 -19.56
N LEU A 322 -23.98 2.36 -19.43
CA LEU A 322 -23.94 3.19 -18.22
C LEU A 322 -25.27 3.91 -17.96
N SER A 323 -25.89 4.44 -19.01
CA SER A 323 -27.21 5.10 -18.91
C SER A 323 -28.29 4.15 -18.38
N ARG A 324 -28.32 2.89 -18.86
CA ARG A 324 -29.25 1.87 -18.35
C ARG A 324 -29.05 1.64 -16.85
N PHE A 325 -27.82 1.41 -16.39
CA PHE A 325 -27.55 1.24 -14.96
C PHE A 325 -27.95 2.48 -14.15
N ASN A 326 -27.61 3.67 -14.62
CA ASN A 326 -27.94 4.92 -13.94
C ASN A 326 -29.44 5.24 -13.92
N SER A 327 -30.26 4.59 -14.77
CA SER A 327 -31.70 4.73 -14.75
C SER A 327 -32.39 3.97 -13.61
N LEU A 328 -31.67 3.03 -12.96
CA LEU A 328 -32.22 2.23 -11.85
C LEU A 328 -31.91 2.94 -10.52
N ARG A 329 -32.98 3.13 -9.70
CA ARG A 329 -32.86 3.84 -8.41
C ARG A 329 -32.02 3.10 -7.35
N ASN A 330 -31.95 1.79 -7.48
CA ASN A 330 -31.20 0.91 -6.59
C ASN A 330 -29.79 0.59 -7.11
N VAL A 331 -29.30 1.28 -8.14
CA VAL A 331 -27.95 1.09 -8.69
C VAL A 331 -27.11 2.34 -8.52
N THR A 332 -25.89 2.17 -8.07
CA THR A 332 -24.86 3.19 -8.06
C THR A 332 -23.70 2.75 -8.95
N VAL A 333 -23.41 3.50 -10.01
CA VAL A 333 -22.17 3.33 -10.76
C VAL A 333 -21.08 4.11 -10.04
N SER A 334 -20.23 3.41 -9.30
CA SER A 334 -19.20 4.03 -8.47
C SER A 334 -18.04 4.52 -9.35
N ALA A 335 -17.79 5.83 -9.30
CA ALA A 335 -16.65 6.43 -9.99
C ALA A 335 -15.49 6.66 -9.01
N HIS A 336 -14.29 6.26 -9.40
CA HIS A 336 -13.09 6.38 -8.57
C HIS A 336 -12.79 7.81 -8.09
N ALA A 337 -13.21 8.81 -8.84
CA ALA A 337 -13.02 10.21 -8.47
C ALA A 337 -13.88 10.68 -7.28
N PHE A 338 -14.95 9.95 -6.92
CA PHE A 338 -15.94 10.41 -5.96
C PHE A 338 -16.06 9.53 -4.71
N ARG A 339 -15.60 8.29 -4.77
CA ARG A 339 -15.72 7.34 -3.67
C ARG A 339 -14.53 6.40 -3.62
N SER A 340 -14.04 6.08 -2.42
CA SER A 340 -12.95 5.13 -2.27
C SER A 340 -13.43 3.69 -2.50
N LEU A 341 -12.52 2.80 -2.93
CA LEU A 341 -12.83 1.37 -3.05
C LEU A 341 -13.16 0.77 -1.68
N LEU A 342 -12.47 1.23 -0.65
CA LEU A 342 -12.69 0.79 0.71
C LEU A 342 -14.12 1.08 1.18
N ASP A 343 -14.66 2.28 0.87
CA ASP A 343 -16.04 2.62 1.19
C ASP A 343 -17.03 1.64 0.55
N ASP A 344 -16.81 1.29 -0.72
CA ASP A 344 -17.70 0.36 -1.44
C ASP A 344 -17.61 -1.06 -0.89
N ILE A 345 -16.41 -1.54 -0.55
CA ILE A 345 -16.21 -2.85 0.09
C ILE A 345 -16.89 -2.89 1.46
N MET A 346 -16.69 -1.86 2.28
CA MET A 346 -17.14 -1.89 3.66
C MET A 346 -18.68 -1.82 3.80
N VAL A 347 -19.37 -1.10 2.89
CA VAL A 347 -20.83 -1.03 2.91
C VAL A 347 -21.49 -2.25 2.23
N SER A 348 -20.76 -3.02 1.42
CA SER A 348 -21.33 -4.19 0.74
C SER A 348 -21.54 -5.38 1.67
N ASP A 349 -22.53 -6.22 1.36
CA ASP A 349 -22.77 -7.51 2.00
C ASP A 349 -22.17 -8.66 1.21
N ILE A 350 -22.16 -8.55 -0.12
CA ILE A 350 -21.60 -9.52 -1.05
C ILE A 350 -20.73 -8.79 -2.06
N VAL A 351 -19.57 -9.35 -2.37
CA VAL A 351 -18.67 -8.84 -3.42
C VAL A 351 -18.62 -9.86 -4.56
N ILE A 352 -18.85 -9.39 -5.78
CA ILE A 352 -18.75 -10.17 -7.01
C ILE A 352 -17.62 -9.60 -7.85
N SER A 353 -16.70 -10.44 -8.32
CA SER A 353 -15.54 -9.98 -9.07
C SER A 353 -14.98 -11.05 -10.01
N ASP A 354 -14.26 -10.60 -11.03
CA ASP A 354 -13.61 -11.44 -12.04
C ASP A 354 -12.08 -11.35 -12.03
N GLY A 355 -11.50 -11.05 -10.90
CA GLY A 355 -10.04 -11.08 -10.75
C GLY A 355 -9.39 -9.70 -10.61
N THR A 356 -9.35 -9.23 -9.40
CA THR A 356 -8.60 -8.03 -9.01
C THR A 356 -7.80 -8.31 -7.74
N SER A 357 -6.64 -7.69 -7.60
CA SER A 357 -5.83 -7.75 -6.37
C SER A 357 -6.61 -7.29 -5.13
N SER A 358 -7.62 -6.45 -5.31
CA SER A 358 -8.51 -5.97 -4.24
C SER A 358 -9.34 -7.06 -3.56
N LEU A 359 -9.41 -8.27 -4.12
CA LEU A 359 -10.04 -9.42 -3.45
C LEU A 359 -9.39 -9.76 -2.11
N ALA A 360 -8.11 -9.48 -1.95
CA ALA A 360 -7.44 -9.63 -0.65
C ALA A 360 -7.99 -8.64 0.39
N GLU A 361 -8.25 -7.39 0.00
CA GLU A 361 -8.91 -6.39 0.85
C GLU A 361 -10.33 -6.85 1.25
N VAL A 362 -11.06 -7.48 0.31
CA VAL A 362 -12.39 -8.06 0.55
C VAL A 362 -12.33 -9.21 1.57
N VAL A 363 -11.28 -10.06 1.49
CA VAL A 363 -11.07 -11.13 2.48
C VAL A 363 -10.80 -10.56 3.86
N VAL A 364 -9.95 -9.52 3.96
CA VAL A 364 -9.64 -8.86 5.24
C VAL A 364 -10.89 -8.18 5.82
N ALA A 365 -11.76 -7.64 4.96
CA ALA A 365 -13.05 -7.05 5.34
C ALA A 365 -14.13 -8.07 5.75
N ASP A 366 -13.81 -9.36 5.74
CA ASP A 366 -14.75 -10.46 6.05
C ASP A 366 -16.02 -10.47 5.17
N LYS A 367 -15.88 -10.10 3.89
CA LYS A 367 -17.00 -10.17 2.96
C LYS A 367 -16.99 -11.48 2.16
N PRO A 368 -18.16 -12.10 1.90
CA PRO A 368 -18.26 -13.21 0.97
C PRO A 368 -17.94 -12.77 -0.46
N ILE A 369 -17.24 -13.64 -1.20
CA ILE A 369 -16.80 -13.37 -2.56
C ILE A 369 -17.40 -14.38 -3.51
N ILE A 370 -18.14 -13.89 -4.52
CA ILE A 370 -18.53 -14.66 -5.69
C ILE A 370 -17.53 -14.30 -6.80
N TYR A 371 -16.73 -15.28 -7.20
CA TYR A 371 -15.73 -15.11 -8.25
C TYR A 371 -16.30 -15.53 -9.59
N LEU A 372 -16.37 -14.60 -10.54
CA LEU A 372 -16.81 -14.88 -11.90
C LEU A 372 -15.68 -15.50 -12.70
N SER A 373 -15.67 -16.81 -12.82
CA SER A 373 -14.65 -17.51 -13.58
C SER A 373 -14.93 -17.44 -15.07
N ASN A 374 -13.92 -17.09 -15.84
CA ASN A 374 -13.99 -17.15 -17.31
C ASN A 374 -13.54 -18.52 -17.84
N GLY A 375 -13.32 -19.50 -16.96
CA GLY A 375 -12.90 -20.86 -17.31
C GLY A 375 -11.39 -20.99 -17.61
N TRP A 376 -10.60 -19.97 -17.33
CA TRP A 376 -9.14 -20.03 -17.55
C TRP A 376 -8.43 -20.63 -16.35
N ASN A 377 -7.58 -21.63 -16.60
CA ASN A 377 -6.90 -22.35 -15.53
C ASN A 377 -5.77 -21.57 -14.86
N ASN A 378 -5.28 -20.50 -15.48
CA ASN A 378 -4.07 -19.79 -15.07
C ASN A 378 -4.29 -18.33 -14.64
N GLU A 379 -5.48 -17.98 -14.15
CA GLU A 379 -5.79 -16.63 -13.68
C GLU A 379 -5.00 -16.23 -12.44
N PHE A 380 -4.70 -17.20 -11.59
CA PHE A 380 -4.06 -17.00 -10.31
C PHE A 380 -2.58 -17.39 -10.37
N ASN A 381 -1.77 -16.70 -9.58
CA ASN A 381 -0.41 -17.12 -9.32
C ASN A 381 -0.34 -18.53 -8.72
N SER A 382 0.77 -19.22 -8.92
CA SER A 382 1.03 -20.54 -8.32
C SER A 382 1.50 -20.47 -6.87
N ASN A 383 1.63 -19.27 -6.29
CA ASN A 383 2.11 -19.07 -4.94
C ASN A 383 1.11 -19.53 -3.86
N ALA A 384 1.58 -19.60 -2.62
CA ALA A 384 0.77 -20.05 -1.49
C ALA A 384 -0.45 -19.15 -1.23
N LEU A 385 -0.28 -17.82 -1.40
CA LEU A 385 -1.33 -16.83 -1.18
C LEU A 385 -2.51 -17.05 -2.13
N SER A 386 -2.23 -17.25 -3.42
CA SER A 386 -3.26 -17.48 -4.44
C SER A 386 -3.99 -18.80 -4.27
N LYS A 387 -3.24 -19.85 -3.88
CA LYS A 387 -3.81 -21.17 -3.61
C LYS A 387 -4.76 -21.14 -2.41
N GLU A 388 -4.40 -20.39 -1.37
CA GLU A 388 -5.26 -20.23 -0.20
C GLU A 388 -6.50 -19.38 -0.52
N LEU A 389 -6.34 -18.25 -1.20
CA LEU A 389 -7.47 -17.36 -1.55
C LEU A 389 -8.59 -18.11 -2.27
N LYS A 390 -8.24 -19.00 -3.21
CA LYS A 390 -9.22 -19.81 -3.96
C LYS A 390 -10.16 -20.61 -3.07
N LYS A 391 -9.71 -21.03 -1.89
CA LYS A 391 -10.52 -21.82 -0.96
C LYS A 391 -11.61 -21.01 -0.25
N TYR A 392 -11.59 -19.68 -0.37
CA TYR A 392 -12.50 -18.78 0.36
C TYR A 392 -13.38 -17.96 -0.58
N MET A 393 -13.60 -18.47 -1.82
CA MET A 393 -14.47 -17.83 -2.82
C MET A 393 -15.44 -18.85 -3.40
N TYR A 394 -16.63 -18.38 -3.77
CA TYR A 394 -17.65 -19.13 -4.50
C TYR A 394 -17.42 -18.91 -5.99
N PHE A 395 -17.07 -19.96 -6.74
CA PHE A 395 -16.76 -19.87 -8.16
C PHE A 395 -18.04 -20.02 -9.00
N ALA A 396 -18.46 -18.93 -9.64
CA ALA A 396 -19.56 -18.90 -10.58
C ALA A 396 -19.05 -18.99 -12.03
N TYR A 397 -19.59 -19.90 -12.79
CA TYR A 397 -19.26 -20.13 -14.21
C TYR A 397 -20.37 -19.66 -15.13
N GLU A 398 -21.60 -19.56 -14.61
CA GLU A 398 -22.79 -19.13 -15.33
C GLU A 398 -23.70 -18.25 -14.44
N PRO A 399 -24.67 -17.51 -15.04
CA PRO A 399 -25.58 -16.65 -14.29
C PRO A 399 -26.36 -17.36 -13.18
N GLN A 400 -26.74 -18.62 -13.38
CA GLN A 400 -27.49 -19.39 -12.38
C GLN A 400 -26.64 -19.65 -11.12
N ASP A 401 -25.32 -19.86 -11.27
CA ASP A 401 -24.41 -20.02 -10.13
C ASP A 401 -24.40 -18.77 -9.25
N ILE A 402 -24.40 -17.58 -9.88
CA ILE A 402 -24.43 -16.30 -9.16
C ILE A 402 -25.69 -16.22 -8.29
N ILE A 403 -26.85 -16.52 -8.87
CA ILE A 403 -28.15 -16.50 -8.15
C ILE A 403 -28.11 -17.49 -6.98
N ASN A 404 -27.67 -18.72 -7.23
CA ASN A 404 -27.59 -19.77 -6.23
C ASN A 404 -26.67 -19.36 -5.07
N TYR A 405 -25.50 -18.76 -5.36
CA TYR A 405 -24.57 -18.31 -4.33
C TYR A 405 -25.09 -17.09 -3.56
N ILE A 406 -25.74 -16.14 -4.21
CA ILE A 406 -26.38 -15.01 -3.49
C ILE A 406 -27.38 -15.55 -2.47
N GLU A 407 -28.28 -16.45 -2.88
CA GLU A 407 -29.28 -17.04 -1.98
C GLU A 407 -28.63 -17.89 -0.87
N PHE A 408 -27.61 -18.68 -1.19
CA PHE A 408 -26.86 -19.45 -0.21
C PHE A 408 -26.19 -18.56 0.83
N ILE A 409 -25.52 -17.46 0.40
CA ILE A 409 -24.85 -16.51 1.28
C ILE A 409 -25.88 -15.83 2.21
N LYS A 410 -27.03 -15.43 1.69
CA LYS A 410 -28.14 -14.87 2.48
C LYS A 410 -28.62 -15.83 3.56
N GLN A 411 -28.90 -17.08 3.19
CA GLN A 411 -29.36 -18.13 4.11
C GLN A 411 -28.33 -18.41 5.22
N ASN A 412 -27.04 -18.19 4.94
CA ASN A 412 -25.94 -18.32 5.89
C ASN A 412 -25.53 -16.98 6.53
N HIS A 413 -26.43 -16.00 6.61
CA HIS A 413 -26.22 -14.73 7.32
C HIS A 413 -24.99 -13.95 6.84
N TYR A 414 -24.70 -14.00 5.55
CA TYR A 414 -23.55 -13.31 4.91
C TYR A 414 -22.18 -13.70 5.50
N LEU A 415 -22.07 -14.91 6.06
CA LEU A 415 -20.79 -15.41 6.51
C LEU A 415 -19.79 -15.47 5.33
N PRO A 416 -18.56 -15.01 5.53
CA PRO A 416 -17.58 -14.87 4.45
C PRO A 416 -17.32 -16.16 3.66
N TYR A 417 -17.24 -17.28 4.35
CA TYR A 417 -17.16 -18.61 3.77
C TYR A 417 -17.59 -19.65 4.82
N HIS A 418 -18.69 -20.31 4.57
CA HIS A 418 -19.37 -21.15 5.53
C HIS A 418 -18.56 -22.37 5.99
N GLU A 419 -17.79 -22.98 5.08
CA GLU A 419 -17.20 -24.31 5.34
C GLU A 419 -15.91 -24.30 6.16
N ASN A 420 -15.19 -23.18 6.26
CA ASN A 420 -13.90 -23.13 6.93
C ASN A 420 -13.53 -21.76 7.53
N SER A 421 -14.26 -21.31 8.53
CA SER A 421 -14.00 -20.03 9.20
C SER A 421 -12.63 -19.98 9.91
N SER A 422 -12.17 -21.08 10.47
CA SER A 422 -10.87 -21.18 11.13
C SER A 422 -9.71 -21.03 10.14
N GLY A 423 -9.77 -21.73 9.00
CA GLY A 423 -8.78 -21.61 7.92
C GLY A 423 -8.74 -20.19 7.35
N ARG A 424 -9.92 -19.55 7.16
CA ARG A 424 -9.98 -18.16 6.70
C ARG A 424 -9.29 -17.19 7.68
N ASN A 425 -9.47 -17.36 8.98
CA ASN A 425 -8.77 -16.53 9.97
C ASN A 425 -7.25 -16.72 9.92
N GLN A 426 -6.78 -17.95 9.70
CA GLN A 426 -5.36 -18.20 9.49
C GLN A 426 -4.85 -17.56 8.21
N PHE A 427 -5.63 -17.63 7.15
CA PHE A 427 -5.30 -16.99 5.87
C PHE A 427 -5.22 -15.45 6.00
N LYS A 428 -6.15 -14.82 6.74
CA LYS A 428 -6.07 -13.37 7.03
C LYS A 428 -4.76 -13.00 7.72
N LYS A 429 -4.27 -13.82 8.65
CA LYS A 429 -2.96 -13.58 9.29
C LYS A 429 -1.77 -13.73 8.34
N MET A 430 -1.89 -14.58 7.32
CA MET A 430 -0.88 -14.69 6.27
C MET A 430 -0.86 -13.46 5.35
N LEU A 431 -2.06 -12.93 5.02
CA LEU A 431 -2.21 -11.71 4.22
C LEU A 431 -1.67 -10.48 4.93
N ASP A 432 -1.89 -10.41 6.24
CA ASP A 432 -1.74 -9.21 7.03
C ASP A 432 -0.87 -9.47 8.28
N PRO A 433 0.44 -9.71 8.05
CA PRO A 433 1.37 -10.09 9.11
C PRO A 433 1.86 -8.92 9.97
N VAL A 434 1.61 -7.66 9.55
CA VAL A 434 2.12 -6.45 10.22
C VAL A 434 0.96 -5.57 10.66
N GLU A 435 0.92 -5.22 11.95
CA GLU A 435 -0.18 -4.48 12.54
C GLU A 435 -0.35 -3.07 11.93
N ASN A 436 0.75 -2.31 11.80
CA ASN A 436 0.75 -0.98 11.19
C ASN A 436 1.89 -0.86 10.15
N PRO A 437 1.61 -1.15 8.87
CA PRO A 437 2.61 -1.11 7.80
C PRO A 437 3.28 0.25 7.62
N ALA A 438 2.53 1.35 7.73
CA ALA A 438 3.08 2.70 7.58
C ALA A 438 4.09 3.02 8.69
N ALA A 439 3.77 2.72 9.95
CA ALA A 439 4.68 2.90 11.07
C ALA A 439 5.91 1.99 10.95
N PHE A 440 5.72 0.73 10.55
CA PHE A 440 6.82 -0.20 10.32
C PHE A 440 7.83 0.34 9.30
N ILE A 441 7.36 0.83 8.15
CA ILE A 441 8.23 1.40 7.10
C ILE A 441 8.95 2.64 7.62
N ALA A 442 8.23 3.54 8.31
CA ALA A 442 8.81 4.75 8.88
C ALA A 442 9.94 4.45 9.88
N GLU A 443 9.73 3.49 10.79
CA GLU A 443 10.74 3.04 11.75
C GLU A 443 11.90 2.30 11.08
N TYR A 444 11.64 1.54 10.00
CA TYR A 444 12.67 0.86 9.24
C TYR A 444 13.70 1.85 8.66
N LEU A 445 13.24 3.00 8.17
CA LEU A 445 14.11 4.03 7.59
C LEU A 445 15.06 4.67 8.62
N LEU A 446 14.72 4.66 9.92
CA LEU A 446 15.63 5.15 10.97
C LEU A 446 16.86 4.26 11.13
N LYS A 447 16.82 3.03 10.64
CA LYS A 447 17.90 2.04 10.74
C LYS A 447 18.84 2.06 9.53
N LEU A 448 18.45 2.78 8.46
CA LEU A 448 19.22 2.97 7.24
C LEU A 448 19.99 4.31 7.27
#